data_20169f0e6ff572646d432722b23da992
#
_entry.id   20169f0e6ff572646d432722b23da992
#
_cell.length_a   1.000
_cell.length_b   1.000
_cell.length_c   1.000
_cell.angle_alpha   90.00
_cell.angle_beta   90.00
_cell.angle_gamma   90.00
#
_symmetry.space_group_name_H-M   'P 1'
#
loop_
_entity.id
_entity.type
_entity.pdbx_description
1 polymer ?
#
loop_
_entity_poly.entity_id
_entity_poly.type
_entity_poly.pdbx_seq_one_letter_code
_entity_poly.pdbx_strand_id
1 'polypeptide(L)'
;MAGTKDKNDRLKALDAAIAQIEKQYGRGSVMKLGDNSQNMKVETVPTGSLSLDIALGQGGLPKGRVVEIYGPESSGKTTLALHCLAEVQKRGGIAGFIDAEHALDPVYARNIGVDIDNLYISQPDSGEQALEICETMVRSGAVDIVVVDSVAALVPKAEIDGEMGDSHVGLQARLMSQALRKLTGVISKTNCIVIFINQLREKVGIMFGNPETTTGGRALKFYASVRLDVRRIESIKQGGDIIGNRTRVKVVKNKIAPPFKQAEFDIMFGKGISKEGDILDIAANLDIVNKSGAWYAYKGEKIGQGRENAKDYLHQNPAVCMEIENQVRAHYGMVADVLPDDADTDSDPLKEEKEE
;
A
#
# COMPACT_ATOMS: atom_id res chain seq x y z
N MET A 1 -51.15 13.30 11.33
CA MET A 1 -50.49 14.50 11.91
C MET A 1 -49.74 14.26 13.26
N ALA A 2 -50.00 13.19 13.99
CA ALA A 2 -49.30 12.88 15.24
C ALA A 2 -47.81 12.47 15.04
N GLY A 3 -47.48 11.73 13.99
CA GLY A 3 -46.13 11.20 13.77
C GLY A 3 -45.05 12.22 13.37
N THR A 4 -45.43 13.40 12.83
CA THR A 4 -44.50 14.46 12.42
C THR A 4 -44.07 15.33 13.61
N LYS A 5 -44.93 15.50 14.59
CA LYS A 5 -44.64 16.29 15.81
C LYS A 5 -43.65 15.54 16.71
N ASP A 6 -43.85 14.24 16.87
CA ASP A 6 -42.94 13.34 17.62
C ASP A 6 -41.54 13.28 16.99
N LYS A 7 -41.46 13.24 15.66
CA LYS A 7 -40.16 13.26 14.93
C LYS A 7 -39.39 14.57 15.12
N ASN A 8 -40.07 15.73 15.12
CA ASN A 8 -39.46 17.02 15.36
C ASN A 8 -38.95 17.19 16.80
N ASP A 9 -39.70 16.69 17.78
CA ASP A 9 -39.29 16.79 19.18
C ASP A 9 -38.08 15.87 19.46
N ARG A 10 -38.01 14.69 18.81
CA ARG A 10 -36.83 13.81 18.86
C ARG A 10 -35.60 14.42 18.19
N LEU A 11 -35.74 15.11 17.06
CA LEU A 11 -34.63 15.81 16.42
C LEU A 11 -34.09 16.95 17.27
N LYS A 12 -34.95 17.75 17.91
CA LYS A 12 -34.51 18.80 18.84
C LYS A 12 -33.74 18.24 20.03
N ALA A 13 -34.21 17.12 20.60
CA ALA A 13 -33.50 16.45 21.68
C ALA A 13 -32.12 15.93 21.24
N LEU A 14 -32.01 15.39 20.01
CA LEU A 14 -30.76 14.95 19.43
C LEU A 14 -29.79 16.14 19.19
N ASP A 15 -30.30 17.24 18.61
CA ASP A 15 -29.50 18.45 18.40
C ASP A 15 -28.93 19.03 19.69
N ALA A 16 -29.73 19.02 20.77
CA ALA A 16 -29.27 19.43 22.11
C ALA A 16 -28.17 18.49 22.66
N ALA A 17 -28.32 17.17 22.45
CA ALA A 17 -27.30 16.19 22.83
C ALA A 17 -26.01 16.36 22.03
N ILE A 18 -26.11 16.59 20.72
CA ILE A 18 -24.95 16.86 19.85
C ILE A 18 -24.22 18.13 20.33
N ALA A 19 -24.94 19.22 20.60
CA ALA A 19 -24.35 20.46 21.12
C ALA A 19 -23.60 20.23 22.46
N GLN A 20 -24.14 19.37 23.34
CA GLN A 20 -23.48 19.01 24.60
C GLN A 20 -22.19 18.18 24.34
N ILE A 21 -22.24 17.24 23.42
CA ILE A 21 -21.07 16.42 23.02
C ILE A 21 -19.99 17.33 22.43
N GLU A 22 -20.36 18.23 21.51
CA GLU A 22 -19.40 19.15 20.90
C GLU A 22 -18.77 20.13 21.89
N LYS A 23 -19.54 20.56 22.92
CA LYS A 23 -19.00 21.38 24.01
C LYS A 23 -17.98 20.60 24.86
N GLN A 24 -18.18 19.30 25.06
CA GLN A 24 -17.33 18.45 25.89
C GLN A 24 -16.11 17.93 25.13
N TYR A 25 -16.26 17.52 23.87
CA TYR A 25 -15.25 16.80 23.09
C TYR A 25 -14.72 17.59 21.88
N GLY A 26 -15.24 18.77 21.63
CA GLY A 26 -14.88 19.64 20.51
C GLY A 26 -15.84 19.52 19.32
N ARG A 27 -15.86 20.57 18.47
CA ARG A 27 -16.68 20.60 17.25
C ARG A 27 -16.29 19.47 16.31
N GLY A 28 -17.30 18.85 15.68
CA GLY A 28 -17.09 17.74 14.75
C GLY A 28 -16.93 16.38 15.42
N SER A 29 -17.10 16.27 16.77
CA SER A 29 -17.12 14.98 17.49
C SER A 29 -18.28 14.09 17.05
N VAL A 30 -19.37 14.66 16.57
CA VAL A 30 -20.50 13.98 15.92
C VAL A 30 -20.85 14.74 14.65
N MET A 31 -20.97 14.00 13.53
CA MET A 31 -21.35 14.57 12.24
C MET A 31 -22.33 13.67 11.51
N LYS A 32 -23.18 14.25 10.68
CA LYS A 32 -24.01 13.47 9.77
C LYS A 32 -23.18 13.03 8.57
N LEU A 33 -23.24 11.77 8.25
CA LEU A 33 -22.48 11.17 7.14
C LEU A 33 -22.74 11.86 5.79
N GLY A 34 -24.01 12.28 5.55
CA GLY A 34 -24.42 12.96 4.32
C GLY A 34 -23.89 14.37 4.15
N ASP A 35 -23.65 15.09 5.25
CA ASP A 35 -23.22 16.50 5.20
C ASP A 35 -21.73 16.64 4.77
N ASN A 36 -20.95 15.57 4.85
CA ASN A 36 -19.50 15.53 4.56
C ASN A 36 -19.10 14.52 3.49
N SER A 37 -20.02 14.10 2.63
CA SER A 37 -19.77 13.05 1.64
C SER A 37 -18.62 13.35 0.67
N GLN A 38 -18.32 14.63 0.40
CA GLN A 38 -17.18 15.03 -0.44
C GLN A 38 -15.83 14.92 0.29
N ASN A 39 -15.79 15.06 1.62
CA ASN A 39 -14.57 14.95 2.41
C ASN A 39 -14.25 13.50 2.86
N MET A 40 -15.04 12.52 2.44
CA MET A 40 -14.88 11.11 2.83
C MET A 40 -14.12 10.27 1.80
N LYS A 41 -13.61 10.85 0.70
CA LYS A 41 -12.68 10.14 -0.17
C LYS A 41 -11.41 9.88 0.62
N VAL A 42 -11.11 8.61 0.85
CA VAL A 42 -9.85 8.21 1.46
C VAL A 42 -8.75 8.47 0.45
N GLU A 43 -7.81 9.34 0.80
CA GLU A 43 -6.61 9.55 0.01
C GLU A 43 -5.80 8.26 -0.06
N THR A 44 -5.24 7.99 -1.23
CA THR A 44 -4.43 6.79 -1.47
C THR A 44 -3.07 7.15 -2.07
N VAL A 45 -2.12 6.25 -1.89
CA VAL A 45 -0.80 6.31 -2.50
C VAL A 45 -0.63 5.08 -3.39
N PRO A 46 -0.21 5.24 -4.65
CA PRO A 46 0.07 4.11 -5.54
C PRO A 46 1.07 3.13 -4.94
N THR A 47 0.97 1.87 -5.35
CA THR A 47 1.84 0.79 -4.86
C THR A 47 3.10 0.58 -5.71
N GLY A 48 3.21 1.26 -6.85
CA GLY A 48 4.23 1.01 -7.87
C GLY A 48 3.82 -0.08 -8.87
N SER A 49 2.66 -0.72 -8.69
CA SER A 49 2.04 -1.65 -9.63
C SER A 49 0.63 -1.16 -9.98
N LEU A 50 0.42 -0.83 -11.25
CA LEU A 50 -0.88 -0.33 -11.74
C LEU A 50 -1.98 -1.40 -11.60
N SER A 51 -1.66 -2.68 -11.85
CA SER A 51 -2.59 -3.79 -11.67
C SER A 51 -3.04 -3.94 -10.21
N LEU A 52 -2.13 -3.74 -9.25
CA LEU A 52 -2.48 -3.78 -7.83
C LEU A 52 -3.31 -2.56 -7.42
N ASP A 53 -2.98 -1.37 -7.93
CA ASP A 53 -3.75 -0.14 -7.68
C ASP A 53 -5.19 -0.27 -8.17
N ILE A 54 -5.38 -0.88 -9.35
CA ILE A 54 -6.71 -1.23 -9.90
C ILE A 54 -7.41 -2.27 -9.02
N ALA A 55 -6.69 -3.30 -8.55
CA ALA A 55 -7.26 -4.33 -7.68
C ALA A 55 -7.68 -3.78 -6.32
N LEU A 56 -6.97 -2.77 -5.79
CA LEU A 56 -7.32 -2.04 -4.58
C LEU A 56 -8.55 -1.15 -4.75
N GLY A 57 -8.89 -0.75 -5.98
CA GLY A 57 -10.14 -0.10 -6.35
C GLY A 57 -10.25 1.39 -6.04
N GLN A 58 -9.23 1.99 -5.41
CA GLN A 58 -9.13 3.43 -5.13
C GLN A 58 -7.77 4.01 -5.58
N GLY A 59 -7.02 3.27 -6.41
CA GLY A 59 -5.76 3.72 -6.99
C GLY A 59 -4.55 3.59 -6.08
N GLY A 60 -4.62 2.80 -5.00
CA GLY A 60 -3.47 2.56 -4.14
C GLY A 60 -3.81 2.22 -2.70
N LEU A 61 -2.80 2.32 -1.82
CA LEU A 61 -2.93 2.09 -0.39
C LEU A 61 -3.56 3.30 0.32
N PRO A 62 -4.53 3.06 1.23
CA PRO A 62 -5.22 4.14 1.94
C PRO A 62 -4.31 4.83 2.97
N LYS A 63 -4.24 6.16 2.95
CA LYS A 63 -3.63 6.96 4.01
C LYS A 63 -4.40 6.81 5.33
N GLY A 64 -3.69 6.96 6.43
CA GLY A 64 -4.27 6.85 7.78
C GLY A 64 -4.72 5.44 8.15
N ARG A 65 -4.13 4.39 7.56
CA ARG A 65 -4.55 3.00 7.74
C ARG A 65 -3.38 2.05 7.96
N VAL A 66 -3.69 0.95 8.65
CA VAL A 66 -2.81 -0.20 8.78
C VAL A 66 -3.01 -1.13 7.59
N VAL A 67 -1.90 -1.53 6.97
CA VAL A 67 -1.83 -2.49 5.87
C VAL A 67 -1.00 -3.70 6.31
N GLU A 68 -1.44 -4.90 6.00
CA GLU A 68 -0.65 -6.12 6.18
C GLU A 68 -0.30 -6.71 4.81
N ILE A 69 1.00 -6.88 4.55
CA ILE A 69 1.54 -7.60 3.39
C ILE A 69 2.12 -8.90 3.88
N TYR A 70 1.58 -10.03 3.46
CA TYR A 70 2.02 -11.33 3.94
C TYR A 70 2.12 -12.35 2.81
N GLY A 71 2.87 -13.41 3.05
CA GLY A 71 3.10 -14.49 2.08
C GLY A 71 4.30 -15.34 2.45
N PRO A 72 4.59 -16.37 1.64
CA PRO A 72 5.77 -17.21 1.79
C PRO A 72 7.07 -16.41 1.72
N GLU A 73 8.16 -17.01 2.13
CA GLU A 73 9.49 -16.47 1.94
C GLU A 73 9.78 -16.22 0.45
N SER A 74 10.58 -15.21 0.13
CA SER A 74 10.98 -14.85 -1.24
C SER A 74 9.81 -14.60 -2.20
N SER A 75 8.62 -14.25 -1.70
CA SER A 75 7.44 -13.97 -2.54
C SER A 75 7.39 -12.53 -3.07
N GLY A 76 8.28 -11.62 -2.62
CA GLY A 76 8.34 -10.22 -3.04
C GLY A 76 7.64 -9.23 -2.08
N LYS A 77 7.41 -9.61 -0.81
CA LYS A 77 6.76 -8.75 0.19
C LYS A 77 7.53 -7.45 0.44
N THR A 78 8.82 -7.57 0.77
CA THR A 78 9.72 -6.42 1.02
C THR A 78 9.86 -5.58 -0.25
N THR A 79 9.99 -6.21 -1.42
CA THR A 79 10.02 -5.50 -2.71
C THR A 79 8.79 -4.62 -2.91
N LEU A 80 7.59 -5.17 -2.70
CA LEU A 80 6.34 -4.40 -2.81
C LEU A 80 6.29 -3.25 -1.79
N ALA A 81 6.71 -3.48 -0.55
CA ALA A 81 6.75 -2.44 0.48
C ALA A 81 7.74 -1.33 0.11
N LEU A 82 8.92 -1.66 -0.44
CA LEU A 82 9.91 -0.68 -0.91
C LEU A 82 9.36 0.16 -2.08
N HIS A 83 8.61 -0.44 -3.00
CA HIS A 83 7.93 0.33 -4.06
C HIS A 83 6.92 1.32 -3.46
N CYS A 84 6.15 0.93 -2.43
CA CYS A 84 5.24 1.85 -1.75
C CYS A 84 5.98 3.01 -1.08
N LEU A 85 7.17 2.78 -0.48
CA LEU A 85 8.02 3.86 0.06
C LEU A 85 8.47 4.81 -1.05
N ALA A 86 8.98 4.27 -2.16
CA ALA A 86 9.43 5.05 -3.31
C ALA A 86 8.30 5.93 -3.88
N GLU A 87 7.07 5.40 -3.95
CA GLU A 87 5.91 6.14 -4.44
C GLU A 87 5.49 7.28 -3.50
N VAL A 88 5.65 7.11 -2.18
CA VAL A 88 5.44 8.19 -1.20
C VAL A 88 6.51 9.27 -1.36
N GLN A 89 7.79 8.90 -1.43
CA GLN A 89 8.90 9.84 -1.56
C GLN A 89 8.85 10.64 -2.87
N LYS A 90 8.48 10.01 -4.00
CA LYS A 90 8.26 10.70 -5.29
C LYS A 90 7.21 11.81 -5.22
N ARG A 91 6.30 11.74 -4.24
CA ARG A 91 5.25 12.73 -3.99
C ARG A 91 5.61 13.70 -2.87
N GLY A 92 6.91 13.78 -2.52
CA GLY A 92 7.42 14.66 -1.47
C GLY A 92 7.12 14.21 -0.05
N GLY A 93 6.60 12.96 0.13
CA GLY A 93 6.32 12.41 1.45
C GLY A 93 7.55 11.85 2.16
N ILE A 94 7.48 11.77 3.49
CA ILE A 94 8.54 11.27 4.35
C ILE A 94 8.29 9.80 4.69
N ALA A 95 9.33 8.97 4.51
CA ALA A 95 9.28 7.53 4.66
C ALA A 95 10.16 7.02 5.81
N GLY A 96 9.63 6.07 6.59
CA GLY A 96 10.35 5.36 7.64
C GLY A 96 10.36 3.85 7.40
N PHE A 97 11.46 3.19 7.78
CA PHE A 97 11.61 1.74 7.69
C PHE A 97 12.16 1.19 9.01
N ILE A 98 11.44 0.26 9.60
CA ILE A 98 11.83 -0.45 10.81
C ILE A 98 12.26 -1.85 10.39
N ASP A 99 13.59 -2.05 10.32
CA ASP A 99 14.24 -3.27 9.88
C ASP A 99 14.53 -4.19 11.08
N ALA A 100 13.52 -4.94 11.48
CA ALA A 100 13.66 -5.90 12.59
C ALA A 100 14.35 -7.22 12.15
N GLU A 101 14.48 -7.47 10.85
CA GLU A 101 15.23 -8.62 10.31
C GLU A 101 16.72 -8.29 10.06
N HIS A 102 17.12 -7.00 10.12
CA HIS A 102 18.47 -6.51 9.79
C HIS A 102 18.93 -6.93 8.38
N ALA A 103 18.02 -6.91 7.42
CA ALA A 103 18.22 -7.49 6.09
C ALA A 103 17.98 -6.51 4.93
N LEU A 104 17.77 -5.22 5.21
CA LEU A 104 17.57 -4.23 4.15
C LEU A 104 18.85 -4.02 3.36
N ASP A 105 18.79 -4.26 2.05
CA ASP A 105 19.85 -3.93 1.10
C ASP A 105 19.63 -2.51 0.54
N PRO A 106 20.51 -1.53 0.88
CA PRO A 106 20.39 -0.16 0.40
C PRO A 106 20.55 -0.02 -1.11
N VAL A 107 21.37 -0.89 -1.74
CA VAL A 107 21.60 -0.88 -3.19
C VAL A 107 20.33 -1.32 -3.90
N TYR A 108 19.70 -2.38 -3.42
CA TYR A 108 18.44 -2.85 -3.95
C TYR A 108 17.31 -1.83 -3.75
N ALA A 109 17.22 -1.21 -2.57
CA ALA A 109 16.23 -0.16 -2.31
C ALA A 109 16.38 1.03 -3.27
N ARG A 110 17.63 1.47 -3.51
CA ARG A 110 17.93 2.54 -4.49
C ARG A 110 17.53 2.14 -5.92
N ASN A 111 17.80 0.90 -6.32
CA ASN A 111 17.44 0.40 -7.66
C ASN A 111 15.92 0.35 -7.88
N ILE A 112 15.14 0.16 -6.82
CA ILE A 112 13.66 0.21 -6.84
C ILE A 112 13.16 1.66 -6.98
N GLY A 113 14.00 2.64 -6.64
CA GLY A 113 13.66 4.06 -6.68
C GLY A 113 13.42 4.69 -5.31
N VAL A 114 13.78 3.99 -4.21
CA VAL A 114 13.78 4.58 -2.88
C VAL A 114 14.91 5.60 -2.77
N ASP A 115 14.60 6.80 -2.35
CA ASP A 115 15.58 7.79 -1.94
C ASP A 115 16.13 7.39 -0.57
N ILE A 116 17.26 6.68 -0.60
CA ILE A 116 17.88 6.14 0.62
C ILE A 116 18.54 7.21 1.49
N ASP A 117 18.90 8.36 0.90
CA ASP A 117 19.51 9.46 1.62
C ASP A 117 18.48 10.20 2.49
N ASN A 118 17.19 10.10 2.15
CA ASN A 118 16.05 10.64 2.90
C ASN A 118 15.15 9.57 3.51
N LEU A 119 15.60 8.31 3.60
CA LEU A 119 14.87 7.24 4.28
C LEU A 119 15.30 7.16 5.76
N TYR A 120 14.34 7.30 6.67
CA TYR A 120 14.58 7.09 8.10
C TYR A 120 14.53 5.60 8.42
N ILE A 121 15.68 5.01 8.79
CA ILE A 121 15.78 3.60 9.15
C ILE A 121 16.02 3.42 10.66
N SER A 122 15.41 2.38 11.24
CA SER A 122 15.68 1.93 12.60
C SER A 122 15.85 0.42 12.62
N GLN A 123 16.82 -0.07 13.38
CA GLN A 123 17.12 -1.49 13.59
C GLN A 123 16.99 -1.82 15.09
N PRO A 124 15.80 -2.10 15.58
CA PRO A 124 15.51 -2.30 16.99
C PRO A 124 15.95 -3.68 17.50
N ASP A 125 16.34 -3.74 18.78
CA ASP A 125 16.77 -4.98 19.45
C ASP A 125 15.60 -5.84 19.94
N SER A 126 14.39 -5.25 20.10
CA SER A 126 13.20 -5.95 20.60
C SER A 126 11.92 -5.49 19.90
N GLY A 127 10.87 -6.32 19.99
CA GLY A 127 9.56 -6.00 19.46
C GLY A 127 8.91 -4.78 20.11
N GLU A 128 9.10 -4.58 21.41
CA GLU A 128 8.64 -3.42 22.15
C GLU A 128 9.29 -2.14 21.59
N GLN A 129 10.61 -2.14 21.44
CA GLN A 129 11.36 -1.00 20.91
C GLN A 129 10.93 -0.68 19.47
N ALA A 130 10.78 -1.69 18.61
CA ALA A 130 10.30 -1.51 17.25
C ALA A 130 8.94 -0.80 17.19
N LEU A 131 7.99 -1.25 18.01
CA LEU A 131 6.62 -0.74 18.00
C LEU A 131 6.51 0.64 18.68
N GLU A 132 7.35 0.94 19.68
CA GLU A 132 7.45 2.27 20.30
C GLU A 132 8.07 3.29 19.35
N ILE A 133 9.11 2.91 18.60
CA ILE A 133 9.70 3.75 17.56
C ILE A 133 8.66 4.03 16.46
N CYS A 134 7.95 2.99 16.00
CA CYS A 134 6.86 3.15 15.03
C CYS A 134 5.79 4.12 15.56
N GLU A 135 5.33 3.95 16.81
CA GLU A 135 4.35 4.84 17.43
C GLU A 135 4.85 6.29 17.48
N THR A 136 6.11 6.49 17.86
CA THR A 136 6.71 7.82 17.97
C THR A 136 6.82 8.51 16.61
N MET A 137 7.29 7.79 15.57
CA MET A 137 7.36 8.30 14.20
C MET A 137 5.98 8.72 13.69
N VAL A 138 4.97 7.84 13.84
CA VAL A 138 3.59 8.14 13.42
C VAL A 138 3.00 9.30 14.21
N ARG A 139 3.24 9.35 15.53
CA ARG A 139 2.72 10.41 16.43
C ARG A 139 3.29 11.79 16.11
N SER A 140 4.48 11.87 15.52
CA SER A 140 5.07 13.14 15.10
C SER A 140 4.21 13.88 14.08
N GLY A 141 3.39 13.15 13.29
CA GLY A 141 2.58 13.71 12.20
C GLY A 141 3.40 14.13 10.97
N ALA A 142 4.72 13.91 10.99
CA ALA A 142 5.61 14.29 9.90
C ALA A 142 5.88 13.15 8.91
N VAL A 143 5.59 11.89 9.28
CA VAL A 143 5.89 10.72 8.47
C VAL A 143 4.62 10.24 7.76
N ASP A 144 4.69 10.07 6.44
CA ASP A 144 3.56 9.65 5.61
C ASP A 144 3.42 8.13 5.51
N ILE A 145 4.53 7.41 5.61
CA ILE A 145 4.55 5.95 5.56
C ILE A 145 5.63 5.37 6.47
N VAL A 146 5.29 4.31 7.20
CA VAL A 146 6.24 3.49 7.97
C VAL A 146 6.06 2.03 7.58
N VAL A 147 7.16 1.35 7.25
CA VAL A 147 7.21 -0.09 7.03
C VAL A 147 7.85 -0.77 8.23
N VAL A 148 7.27 -1.87 8.71
CA VAL A 148 7.84 -2.75 9.75
C VAL A 148 8.12 -4.11 9.11
N ASP A 149 9.38 -4.45 8.93
CA ASP A 149 9.84 -5.71 8.32
C ASP A 149 10.68 -6.51 9.31
N SER A 150 10.19 -7.60 9.83
CA SER A 150 8.85 -8.14 9.74
C SER A 150 8.25 -8.43 11.12
N VAL A 151 6.92 -8.62 11.17
CA VAL A 151 6.23 -9.01 12.42
C VAL A 151 6.84 -10.28 13.02
N ALA A 152 7.32 -11.20 12.19
CA ALA A 152 7.94 -12.45 12.66
C ALA A 152 9.21 -12.21 13.48
N ALA A 153 9.92 -11.12 13.22
CA ALA A 153 11.16 -10.74 13.91
C ALA A 153 10.92 -9.84 15.15
N LEU A 154 9.67 -9.45 15.43
CA LEU A 154 9.33 -8.68 16.65
C LEU A 154 9.33 -9.59 17.87
N VAL A 155 10.52 -9.92 18.36
CA VAL A 155 10.71 -10.74 19.56
C VAL A 155 10.44 -9.91 20.81
N PRO A 156 9.55 -10.33 21.71
CA PRO A 156 9.34 -9.65 22.99
C PRO A 156 10.61 -9.64 23.86
N LYS A 157 10.87 -8.52 24.55
CA LYS A 157 12.03 -8.37 25.40
C LYS A 157 12.14 -9.49 26.45
N ALA A 158 11.03 -9.89 27.04
CA ALA A 158 11.00 -10.97 28.02
C ALA A 158 11.42 -12.34 27.43
N GLU A 159 11.29 -12.53 26.12
CA GLU A 159 11.78 -13.73 25.42
C GLU A 159 13.28 -13.62 25.15
N ILE A 160 13.78 -12.42 24.88
CA ILE A 160 15.21 -12.16 24.67
C ILE A 160 16.01 -12.32 25.99
N ASP A 161 15.45 -11.82 27.08
CA ASP A 161 16.07 -11.87 28.42
C ASP A 161 15.93 -13.25 29.08
N GLY A 162 15.10 -14.18 28.52
CA GLY A 162 14.88 -15.54 29.04
C GLY A 162 15.99 -16.52 28.70
N GLU A 163 15.95 -17.70 29.30
CA GLU A 163 16.88 -18.77 28.98
C GLU A 163 16.46 -19.55 27.74
N MET A 164 17.45 -20.16 27.06
CA MET A 164 17.16 -21.03 25.91
C MET A 164 16.32 -22.24 26.35
N GLY A 165 15.13 -22.36 25.75
CA GLY A 165 14.16 -23.42 26.06
C GLY A 165 12.97 -22.99 26.90
N ASP A 166 12.97 -21.75 27.38
CA ASP A 166 11.80 -21.18 28.09
C ASP A 166 10.59 -21.08 27.15
N SER A 167 9.42 -21.33 27.71
CA SER A 167 8.17 -21.25 26.95
C SER A 167 7.54 -19.86 27.07
N HIS A 168 7.55 -19.10 26.01
CA HIS A 168 7.01 -17.74 25.92
C HIS A 168 5.72 -17.66 25.09
N VAL A 169 4.82 -18.65 25.25
CA VAL A 169 3.61 -18.78 24.45
C VAL A 169 2.75 -17.52 24.52
N GLY A 170 2.50 -16.93 23.36
CA GLY A 170 1.54 -15.82 23.17
C GLY A 170 2.04 -14.43 23.55
N LEU A 171 3.30 -14.25 23.97
CA LEU A 171 3.84 -12.91 24.30
C LEU A 171 3.82 -11.99 23.08
N GLN A 172 4.29 -12.45 21.93
CA GLN A 172 4.27 -11.68 20.68
C GLN A 172 2.83 -11.26 20.28
N ALA A 173 1.86 -12.16 20.43
CA ALA A 173 0.46 -11.86 20.12
C ALA A 173 -0.13 -10.81 21.06
N ARG A 174 0.25 -10.81 22.36
CA ARG A 174 -0.14 -9.79 23.33
C ARG A 174 0.48 -8.45 23.00
N LEU A 175 1.78 -8.43 22.69
CA LEU A 175 2.52 -7.24 22.27
C LEU A 175 1.88 -6.59 21.05
N MET A 176 1.64 -7.36 19.99
CA MET A 176 0.95 -6.89 18.78
C MET A 176 -0.45 -6.36 19.05
N SER A 177 -1.22 -7.03 19.91
CA SER A 177 -2.57 -6.58 20.28
C SER A 177 -2.55 -5.26 21.05
N GLN A 178 -1.59 -5.06 21.93
CA GLN A 178 -1.40 -3.83 22.69
C GLN A 178 -0.96 -2.67 21.76
N ALA A 179 0.05 -2.90 20.93
CA ALA A 179 0.58 -1.91 20.01
C ALA A 179 -0.48 -1.45 19.00
N LEU A 180 -1.20 -2.36 18.36
CA LEU A 180 -2.20 -2.00 17.36
C LEU A 180 -3.38 -1.23 17.94
N ARG A 181 -3.76 -1.46 19.21
CA ARG A 181 -4.77 -0.63 19.89
C ARG A 181 -4.32 0.82 20.04
N LYS A 182 -3.04 1.05 20.34
CA LYS A 182 -2.47 2.40 20.44
C LYS A 182 -2.29 3.03 19.07
N LEU A 183 -1.64 2.31 18.15
CA LEU A 183 -1.25 2.79 16.82
C LEU A 183 -2.45 3.19 15.95
N THR A 184 -3.54 2.38 15.94
CA THR A 184 -4.65 2.60 15.02
C THR A 184 -5.28 3.98 15.18
N GLY A 185 -5.43 4.47 16.43
CA GLY A 185 -6.00 5.78 16.70
C GLY A 185 -5.09 6.94 16.27
N VAL A 186 -3.77 6.77 16.40
CA VAL A 186 -2.78 7.78 16.01
C VAL A 186 -2.63 7.80 14.49
N ILE A 187 -2.48 6.64 13.86
CA ILE A 187 -2.37 6.45 12.40
C ILE A 187 -3.52 7.16 11.67
N SER A 188 -4.76 6.99 12.14
CA SER A 188 -5.93 7.62 11.53
C SER A 188 -5.93 9.15 11.64
N LYS A 189 -5.31 9.71 12.68
CA LYS A 189 -5.24 11.16 12.91
C LYS A 189 -4.11 11.84 12.12
N THR A 190 -3.03 11.13 11.89
CA THR A 190 -1.83 11.63 11.21
C THR A 190 -1.80 11.34 9.71
N ASN A 191 -2.81 10.65 9.18
CA ASN A 191 -2.87 10.17 7.79
C ASN A 191 -1.67 9.32 7.36
N CYS A 192 -0.87 8.81 8.30
CA CYS A 192 0.28 7.96 8.02
C CYS A 192 -0.19 6.56 7.57
N ILE A 193 0.49 5.96 6.61
CA ILE A 193 0.32 4.55 6.23
C ILE A 193 1.29 3.71 7.05
N VAL A 194 0.81 2.67 7.74
CA VAL A 194 1.71 1.72 8.41
C VAL A 194 1.56 0.35 7.77
N ILE A 195 2.65 -0.12 7.16
CA ILE A 195 2.73 -1.44 6.52
C ILE A 195 3.43 -2.40 7.47
N PHE A 196 2.76 -3.47 7.83
CA PHE A 196 3.36 -4.61 8.52
C PHE A 196 3.60 -5.74 7.51
N ILE A 197 4.86 -6.08 7.31
CA ILE A 197 5.24 -7.28 6.56
C ILE A 197 5.15 -8.48 7.49
N ASN A 198 4.53 -9.58 7.03
CA ASN A 198 4.32 -10.77 7.84
C ASN A 198 4.67 -12.05 7.09
N GLN A 199 5.09 -13.04 7.83
CA GLN A 199 5.41 -14.36 7.32
C GLN A 199 4.25 -15.33 7.55
N LEU A 200 4.13 -16.33 6.69
CA LEU A 200 3.23 -17.46 6.87
C LEU A 200 3.90 -18.55 7.69
N ARG A 201 3.13 -19.17 8.55
CA ARG A 201 3.47 -20.38 9.31
C ARG A 201 2.38 -21.41 9.09
N GLU A 202 2.73 -22.67 9.11
CA GLU A 202 1.76 -23.75 9.05
C GLU A 202 1.41 -24.22 10.47
N LYS A 203 0.12 -24.41 10.71
CA LYS A 203 -0.37 -25.05 11.92
C LYS A 203 -0.27 -26.54 11.81
N VAL A 204 0.50 -27.15 12.67
CA VAL A 204 0.61 -28.62 12.77
C VAL A 204 -0.73 -29.23 13.19
N GLY A 205 -1.15 -30.33 12.57
CA GLY A 205 -2.32 -31.12 12.95
C GLY A 205 -3.66 -30.66 12.37
N ILE A 206 -3.70 -29.69 11.44
CA ILE A 206 -4.93 -29.35 10.74
C ILE A 206 -5.11 -30.27 9.53
N MET A 207 -6.05 -31.23 9.61
CA MET A 207 -6.38 -32.14 8.50
C MET A 207 -7.40 -31.55 7.52
N PHE A 208 -8.19 -30.55 7.93
CA PHE A 208 -9.22 -29.91 7.11
C PHE A 208 -9.14 -28.38 7.20
N GLY A 209 -9.28 -27.69 6.07
CA GLY A 209 -9.21 -26.22 5.99
C GLY A 209 -7.82 -25.72 5.64
N ASN A 210 -7.61 -24.39 5.76
CA ASN A 210 -6.31 -23.79 5.46
C ASN A 210 -5.39 -23.83 6.70
N PRO A 211 -4.26 -24.56 6.66
CA PRO A 211 -3.29 -24.63 7.75
C PRO A 211 -2.48 -23.35 7.91
N GLU A 212 -2.41 -22.51 6.87
CA GLU A 212 -1.58 -21.30 6.90
C GLU A 212 -2.11 -20.24 7.87
N THR A 213 -1.20 -19.67 8.63
CA THR A 213 -1.48 -18.55 9.55
C THR A 213 -0.33 -17.57 9.54
N THR A 214 -0.62 -16.29 9.80
CA THR A 214 0.40 -15.25 9.99
C THR A 214 0.89 -15.23 11.43
N THR A 215 2.13 -14.78 11.65
CA THR A 215 2.73 -14.59 12.99
C THR A 215 2.10 -13.40 13.73
N GLY A 216 2.40 -13.24 15.03
CA GLY A 216 1.86 -12.12 15.82
C GLY A 216 0.38 -12.23 16.22
N GLY A 217 -0.23 -13.41 16.07
CA GLY A 217 -1.60 -13.70 16.49
C GLY A 217 -2.67 -13.17 15.53
N ARG A 218 -3.85 -12.81 16.07
CA ARG A 218 -5.02 -12.39 15.27
C ARG A 218 -5.18 -10.87 15.14
N ALA A 219 -4.40 -10.08 15.87
CA ALA A 219 -4.63 -8.64 15.99
C ALA A 219 -4.57 -7.93 14.62
N LEU A 220 -3.54 -8.18 13.80
CA LEU A 220 -3.43 -7.58 12.47
C LEU A 220 -4.62 -7.93 11.56
N LYS A 221 -5.16 -9.15 11.65
CA LYS A 221 -6.34 -9.54 10.85
C LYS A 221 -7.56 -8.66 11.13
N PHE A 222 -7.68 -8.13 12.34
CA PHE A 222 -8.77 -7.23 12.73
C PHE A 222 -8.44 -5.76 12.44
N TYR A 223 -7.25 -5.30 12.82
CA TYR A 223 -6.85 -3.89 12.74
C TYR A 223 -6.49 -3.45 11.32
N ALA A 224 -5.86 -4.30 10.51
CA ALA A 224 -5.54 -3.97 9.12
C ALA A 224 -6.80 -3.61 8.31
N SER A 225 -6.74 -2.50 7.58
CA SER A 225 -7.78 -2.08 6.63
C SER A 225 -7.61 -2.77 5.28
N VAL A 226 -6.38 -3.05 4.89
CA VAL A 226 -6.01 -3.79 3.69
C VAL A 226 -5.10 -4.95 4.09
N ARG A 227 -5.31 -6.12 3.49
CA ARG A 227 -4.46 -7.30 3.64
C ARG A 227 -4.16 -7.89 2.28
N LEU A 228 -2.88 -8.01 1.96
CA LEU A 228 -2.35 -8.47 0.69
C LEU A 228 -1.62 -9.82 0.89
N ASP A 229 -2.11 -10.85 0.20
CA ASP A 229 -1.45 -12.17 0.12
C ASP A 229 -0.57 -12.19 -1.13
N VAL A 230 0.75 -12.22 -0.95
CA VAL A 230 1.75 -12.13 -2.01
C VAL A 230 2.34 -13.51 -2.27
N ARG A 231 2.21 -13.99 -3.50
CA ARG A 231 2.65 -15.35 -3.90
C ARG A 231 3.44 -15.31 -5.21
N ARG A 232 4.58 -15.98 -5.24
CA ARG A 232 5.27 -16.31 -6.49
C ARG A 232 4.45 -17.36 -7.24
N ILE A 233 4.21 -17.15 -8.54
CA ILE A 233 3.51 -18.10 -9.42
C ILE A 233 4.51 -18.92 -10.19
N GLU A 234 5.44 -18.23 -10.89
CA GLU A 234 6.44 -18.87 -11.76
C GLU A 234 7.72 -18.05 -11.79
N SER A 235 8.79 -18.65 -12.29
CA SER A 235 10.08 -17.97 -12.49
C SER A 235 10.21 -17.51 -13.93
N ILE A 236 10.64 -16.27 -14.12
CA ILE A 236 10.92 -15.69 -15.44
C ILE A 236 12.34 -16.05 -15.83
N LYS A 237 12.51 -16.64 -17.01
CA LYS A 237 13.80 -17.10 -17.52
C LYS A 237 14.18 -16.37 -18.80
N GLN A 238 15.47 -16.06 -18.94
CA GLN A 238 16.05 -15.52 -20.16
C GLN A 238 17.39 -16.21 -20.39
N GLY A 239 17.59 -16.81 -21.58
CA GLY A 239 18.83 -17.49 -21.93
C GLY A 239 19.19 -18.69 -21.02
N GLY A 240 18.22 -19.22 -20.27
CA GLY A 240 18.45 -20.31 -19.30
C GLY A 240 18.53 -19.84 -17.84
N ASP A 241 18.86 -18.58 -17.60
CA ASP A 241 18.96 -18.00 -16.25
C ASP A 241 17.62 -17.48 -15.75
N ILE A 242 17.40 -17.58 -14.43
CA ILE A 242 16.22 -17.01 -13.77
C ILE A 242 16.52 -15.54 -13.50
N ILE A 243 15.77 -14.64 -14.15
CA ILE A 243 15.95 -13.18 -14.07
C ILE A 243 14.89 -12.47 -13.22
N GLY A 244 13.84 -13.20 -12.83
CA GLY A 244 12.75 -12.64 -12.05
C GLY A 244 11.67 -13.66 -11.73
N ASN A 245 10.60 -13.19 -11.11
CA ASN A 245 9.44 -13.99 -10.78
C ASN A 245 8.14 -13.31 -11.19
N ARG A 246 7.20 -14.06 -11.73
CA ARG A 246 5.80 -13.65 -11.82
C ARG A 246 5.16 -13.78 -10.45
N THR A 247 4.60 -12.71 -9.95
CA THR A 247 4.03 -12.60 -8.62
C THR A 247 2.55 -12.29 -8.70
N ARG A 248 1.75 -13.00 -7.90
CA ARG A 248 0.33 -12.73 -7.70
C ARG A 248 0.11 -12.10 -6.33
N VAL A 249 -0.63 -11.01 -6.30
CA VAL A 249 -1.10 -10.37 -5.07
C VAL A 249 -2.61 -10.46 -5.00
N LYS A 250 -3.13 -11.11 -3.96
CA LYS A 250 -4.57 -11.19 -3.70
C LYS A 250 -4.94 -10.21 -2.60
N VAL A 251 -5.92 -9.35 -2.88
CA VAL A 251 -6.50 -8.44 -1.89
C VAL A 251 -7.51 -9.21 -1.03
N VAL A 252 -7.03 -9.79 0.09
CA VAL A 252 -7.85 -10.68 0.94
C VAL A 252 -8.81 -9.90 1.82
N LYS A 253 -8.43 -8.68 2.20
CA LYS A 253 -9.26 -7.76 2.97
C LYS A 253 -9.08 -6.35 2.44
N ASN A 254 -10.19 -5.63 2.30
CA ASN A 254 -10.18 -4.22 1.91
C ASN A 254 -11.39 -3.53 2.54
N LYS A 255 -11.15 -2.45 3.28
CA LYS A 255 -12.23 -1.66 3.92
C LYS A 255 -12.63 -0.43 3.11
N ILE A 256 -11.93 -0.13 2.00
CA ILE A 256 -12.18 1.06 1.18
C ILE A 256 -12.78 0.72 -0.20
N ALA A 257 -12.73 -0.55 -0.60
CA ALA A 257 -13.32 -1.06 -1.85
C ALA A 257 -13.64 -2.56 -1.72
N PRO A 258 -14.39 -3.17 -2.67
CA PRO A 258 -14.67 -4.60 -2.65
C PRO A 258 -13.38 -5.44 -2.68
N PRO A 259 -13.21 -6.39 -1.73
CA PRO A 259 -12.03 -7.25 -1.66
C PRO A 259 -12.06 -8.40 -2.69
N PHE A 260 -11.06 -9.28 -2.60
CA PHE A 260 -10.87 -10.54 -3.36
C PHE A 260 -10.45 -10.38 -4.81
N LYS A 261 -10.14 -9.16 -5.26
CA LYS A 261 -9.47 -8.93 -6.53
C LYS A 261 -8.02 -9.40 -6.47
N GLN A 262 -7.43 -9.65 -7.63
CA GLN A 262 -6.05 -10.12 -7.77
C GLN A 262 -5.34 -9.24 -8.78
N ALA A 263 -4.03 -9.07 -8.57
CA ALA A 263 -3.09 -8.45 -9.48
C ALA A 263 -1.94 -9.44 -9.75
N GLU A 264 -1.43 -9.44 -10.97
CA GLU A 264 -0.26 -10.23 -11.35
C GLU A 264 0.71 -9.35 -12.11
N PHE A 265 1.95 -9.34 -11.64
CA PHE A 265 3.03 -8.56 -12.23
C PHE A 265 4.37 -9.26 -12.07
N ASP A 266 5.36 -8.82 -12.85
CA ASP A 266 6.71 -9.35 -12.79
C ASP A 266 7.55 -8.58 -11.78
N ILE A 267 8.29 -9.29 -10.94
CA ILE A 267 9.37 -8.76 -10.10
C ILE A 267 10.69 -9.22 -10.71
N MET A 268 11.47 -8.28 -11.22
CA MET A 268 12.78 -8.52 -11.81
C MET A 268 13.86 -8.42 -10.74
N PHE A 269 14.79 -9.36 -10.71
CA PHE A 269 15.87 -9.35 -9.72
C PHE A 269 16.76 -8.13 -9.91
N GLY A 270 17.07 -7.46 -8.79
CA GLY A 270 17.86 -6.24 -8.76
C GLY A 270 17.14 -4.96 -9.26
N LYS A 271 15.92 -5.07 -9.83
CA LYS A 271 15.18 -3.93 -10.44
C LYS A 271 13.77 -3.72 -9.84
N GLY A 272 13.21 -4.72 -9.16
CA GLY A 272 11.87 -4.63 -8.59
C GLY A 272 10.74 -4.90 -9.60
N ILE A 273 9.58 -4.29 -9.40
CA ILE A 273 8.39 -4.47 -10.23
C ILE A 273 8.62 -3.88 -11.62
N SER A 274 8.32 -4.68 -12.66
CA SER A 274 8.38 -4.24 -14.06
C SER A 274 7.16 -3.38 -14.38
N LYS A 275 7.31 -2.05 -14.30
CA LYS A 275 6.23 -1.09 -14.57
C LYS A 275 5.71 -1.23 -15.99
N GLU A 276 6.60 -1.27 -16.98
CA GLU A 276 6.26 -1.38 -18.40
C GLU A 276 5.52 -2.70 -18.69
N GLY A 277 5.96 -3.79 -18.04
CA GLY A 277 5.30 -5.09 -18.17
C GLY A 277 3.89 -5.12 -17.60
N ASP A 278 3.69 -4.48 -16.46
CA ASP A 278 2.38 -4.36 -15.80
C ASP A 278 1.42 -3.52 -16.65
N ILE A 279 1.86 -2.36 -17.14
CA ILE A 279 1.07 -1.49 -18.04
C ILE A 279 0.73 -2.22 -19.34
N LEU A 280 1.71 -2.87 -19.97
CA LEU A 280 1.53 -3.58 -21.24
C LEU A 280 0.48 -4.70 -21.13
N ASP A 281 0.56 -5.50 -20.06
CA ASP A 281 -0.37 -6.61 -19.84
C ASP A 281 -1.82 -6.10 -19.67
N ILE A 282 -2.02 -5.03 -18.91
CA ILE A 282 -3.35 -4.43 -18.72
C ILE A 282 -3.84 -3.81 -20.04
N ALA A 283 -3.00 -3.02 -20.72
CA ALA A 283 -3.34 -2.35 -21.94
C ALA A 283 -3.69 -3.34 -23.07
N ALA A 284 -3.01 -4.48 -23.13
CA ALA A 284 -3.33 -5.55 -24.06
C ALA A 284 -4.68 -6.23 -23.73
N ASN A 285 -5.00 -6.40 -22.43
CA ASN A 285 -6.30 -6.95 -22.02
C ASN A 285 -7.49 -6.01 -22.29
N LEU A 286 -7.22 -4.70 -22.38
CA LEU A 286 -8.21 -3.66 -22.67
C LEU A 286 -8.27 -3.29 -24.15
N ASP A 287 -7.52 -3.96 -25.02
CA ASP A 287 -7.38 -3.63 -26.45
C ASP A 287 -6.88 -2.18 -26.72
N ILE A 288 -6.30 -1.51 -25.72
CA ILE A 288 -5.58 -0.23 -25.86
C ILE A 288 -4.31 -0.47 -26.67
N VAL A 289 -3.59 -1.56 -26.34
CA VAL A 289 -2.49 -2.11 -27.14
C VAL A 289 -3.01 -3.35 -27.86
N ASN A 290 -3.02 -3.32 -29.18
CA ASN A 290 -3.48 -4.44 -29.97
C ASN A 290 -2.45 -5.57 -29.98
N LYS A 291 -2.88 -6.79 -29.60
CA LYS A 291 -2.06 -7.99 -29.65
C LYS A 291 -2.56 -8.91 -30.75
N SER A 292 -1.75 -9.10 -31.81
CA SER A 292 -2.03 -10.02 -32.90
C SER A 292 -0.94 -11.06 -33.01
N GLY A 293 -1.24 -12.30 -32.58
CA GLY A 293 -0.24 -13.35 -32.45
C GLY A 293 0.90 -12.94 -31.52
N ALA A 294 2.13 -12.90 -32.03
CA ALA A 294 3.30 -12.45 -31.27
C ALA A 294 3.52 -10.92 -31.32
N TRP A 295 2.77 -10.18 -32.13
CA TRP A 295 2.97 -8.76 -32.32
C TRP A 295 2.11 -7.90 -31.40
N TYR A 296 2.75 -6.87 -30.83
CA TYR A 296 2.09 -5.79 -30.11
C TYR A 296 2.11 -4.53 -30.97
N ALA A 297 0.98 -3.80 -31.04
CA ALA A 297 0.85 -2.57 -31.79
C ALA A 297 0.05 -1.53 -31.00
N TYR A 298 0.48 -0.27 -31.08
CA TYR A 298 -0.20 0.86 -30.48
C TYR A 298 -0.46 1.93 -31.54
N LYS A 299 -1.69 2.43 -31.65
CA LYS A 299 -2.12 3.41 -32.69
C LYS A 299 -1.75 2.99 -34.13
N GLY A 300 -1.74 1.69 -34.41
CA GLY A 300 -1.40 1.14 -35.71
C GLY A 300 0.11 0.91 -35.97
N GLU A 301 0.98 1.38 -35.08
CA GLU A 301 2.42 1.15 -35.12
C GLU A 301 2.83 -0.08 -34.33
N LYS A 302 3.73 -0.90 -34.88
CA LYS A 302 4.27 -2.08 -34.20
C LYS A 302 5.25 -1.63 -33.13
N ILE A 303 4.99 -2.00 -31.87
CA ILE A 303 5.85 -1.65 -30.72
C ILE A 303 6.75 -2.81 -30.30
N GLY A 304 6.53 -4.04 -30.79
CA GLY A 304 7.42 -5.16 -30.52
C GLY A 304 6.85 -6.50 -30.95
N GLN A 305 7.77 -7.42 -31.32
CA GLN A 305 7.45 -8.83 -31.50
C GLN A 305 7.81 -9.58 -30.22
N GLY A 306 6.82 -10.12 -29.54
CA GLY A 306 6.94 -10.70 -28.20
C GLY A 306 6.85 -9.65 -27.09
N ARG A 307 6.51 -10.15 -25.88
CA ARG A 307 6.25 -9.30 -24.70
C ARG A 307 7.51 -8.52 -24.28
N GLU A 308 8.67 -9.16 -24.29
CA GLU A 308 9.91 -8.53 -23.84
C GLU A 308 10.32 -7.36 -24.77
N ASN A 309 10.26 -7.54 -26.09
CA ASN A 309 10.57 -6.46 -27.02
C ASN A 309 9.57 -5.28 -26.89
N ALA A 310 8.30 -5.56 -26.62
CA ALA A 310 7.31 -4.50 -26.38
C ALA A 310 7.58 -3.75 -25.07
N LYS A 311 8.03 -4.45 -24.00
CA LYS A 311 8.47 -3.83 -22.73
C LYS A 311 9.68 -2.93 -22.98
N ASP A 312 10.68 -3.42 -23.71
CA ASP A 312 11.89 -2.65 -24.03
C ASP A 312 11.55 -1.39 -24.84
N TYR A 313 10.60 -1.50 -25.79
CA TYR A 313 10.10 -0.33 -26.53
C TYR A 313 9.47 0.69 -25.58
N LEU A 314 8.59 0.28 -24.66
CA LEU A 314 7.95 1.17 -23.69
C LEU A 314 8.98 1.83 -22.76
N HIS A 315 9.99 1.07 -22.36
CA HIS A 315 11.10 1.60 -21.55
C HIS A 315 11.90 2.68 -22.28
N GLN A 316 12.16 2.50 -23.59
CA GLN A 316 12.86 3.47 -24.43
C GLN A 316 11.98 4.66 -24.84
N ASN A 317 10.65 4.54 -24.73
CA ASN A 317 9.67 5.56 -25.09
C ASN A 317 8.75 5.90 -23.91
N PRO A 318 9.26 6.61 -22.89
CA PRO A 318 8.49 6.89 -21.66
C PRO A 318 7.20 7.68 -21.92
N ALA A 319 7.19 8.60 -22.90
CA ALA A 319 6.00 9.36 -23.27
C ALA A 319 4.86 8.45 -23.77
N VAL A 320 5.18 7.45 -24.59
CA VAL A 320 4.21 6.46 -25.08
C VAL A 320 3.72 5.58 -23.92
N CYS A 321 4.63 5.17 -23.04
CA CYS A 321 4.28 4.39 -21.84
C CYS A 321 3.31 5.16 -20.96
N MET A 322 3.58 6.44 -20.68
CA MET A 322 2.71 7.32 -19.87
C MET A 322 1.34 7.53 -20.55
N GLU A 323 1.30 7.71 -21.86
CA GLU A 323 0.05 7.84 -22.60
C GLU A 323 -0.83 6.60 -22.46
N ILE A 324 -0.24 5.41 -22.61
CA ILE A 324 -0.93 4.13 -22.44
C ILE A 324 -1.40 3.98 -20.98
N GLU A 325 -0.53 4.29 -20.01
CA GLU A 325 -0.90 4.26 -18.58
C GLU A 325 -2.10 5.16 -18.29
N ASN A 326 -2.11 6.39 -18.80
CA ASN A 326 -3.21 7.33 -18.59
C ASN A 326 -4.53 6.84 -19.22
N GLN A 327 -4.49 6.18 -20.38
CA GLN A 327 -5.67 5.56 -20.97
C GLN A 327 -6.20 4.40 -20.11
N VAL A 328 -5.30 3.57 -19.56
CA VAL A 328 -5.69 2.52 -18.63
C VAL A 328 -6.31 3.12 -17.37
N ARG A 329 -5.69 4.14 -16.77
CA ARG A 329 -6.23 4.84 -15.59
C ARG A 329 -7.61 5.43 -15.85
N ALA A 330 -7.79 6.10 -16.99
CA ALA A 330 -9.08 6.67 -17.41
C ALA A 330 -10.17 5.59 -17.55
N HIS A 331 -9.83 4.42 -18.12
CA HIS A 331 -10.76 3.29 -18.24
C HIS A 331 -11.30 2.82 -16.87
N TYR A 332 -10.44 2.84 -15.84
CA TYR A 332 -10.84 2.47 -14.48
C TYR A 332 -11.35 3.65 -13.63
N GLY A 333 -11.53 4.83 -14.22
CA GLY A 333 -11.97 6.03 -13.50
C GLY A 333 -10.97 6.55 -12.47
N MET A 334 -9.67 6.22 -12.65
CA MET A 334 -8.58 6.70 -11.81
C MET A 334 -8.05 8.03 -12.36
N VAL A 335 -7.57 8.90 -11.47
CA VAL A 335 -6.92 10.16 -11.86
C VAL A 335 -5.59 9.85 -12.55
N ALA A 336 -5.21 10.65 -13.57
CA ALA A 336 -3.90 10.58 -14.18
C ALA A 336 -2.80 10.74 -13.11
N ASP A 337 -1.71 10.01 -13.26
CA ASP A 337 -0.57 10.11 -12.34
C ASP A 337 0.24 11.37 -12.72
N VAL A 338 -0.03 12.47 -12.04
CA VAL A 338 0.71 13.73 -12.21
C VAL A 338 1.64 13.87 -11.02
N LEU A 339 2.94 13.90 -11.26
CA LEU A 339 3.93 14.21 -10.22
C LEU A 339 3.88 15.72 -9.90
N PRO A 340 4.19 16.14 -8.64
CA PRO A 340 4.10 17.55 -8.23
C PRO A 340 4.89 18.54 -9.10
N ASP A 341 6.00 18.12 -9.70
CA ASP A 341 6.84 18.96 -10.57
C ASP A 341 6.20 19.24 -11.94
N ASP A 342 5.22 18.44 -12.38
CA ASP A 342 4.50 18.66 -13.64
C ASP A 342 3.31 19.60 -13.49
N ALA A 343 2.91 19.95 -12.24
CA ALA A 343 1.75 20.78 -11.96
C ALA A 343 2.04 22.30 -12.08
N ASP A 344 3.31 22.72 -12.05
CA ASP A 344 3.70 24.13 -12.06
C ASP A 344 3.98 24.72 -13.45
N THR A 345 3.90 23.92 -14.54
CA THR A 345 4.22 24.44 -15.90
C THR A 345 3.03 25.03 -16.65
N ASP A 346 1.81 24.98 -16.11
CA ASP A 346 0.60 25.46 -16.82
C ASP A 346 -0.09 26.67 -16.17
N SER A 347 0.52 27.30 -15.17
CA SER A 347 0.03 28.55 -14.59
C SER A 347 1.05 29.68 -14.71
N ASP A 348 1.25 30.21 -15.92
CA ASP A 348 1.85 31.53 -16.13
C ASP A 348 0.73 32.56 -16.33
N PRO A 349 0.34 33.34 -15.29
CA PRO A 349 -0.70 34.36 -15.39
C PRO A 349 -0.20 35.71 -15.93
N LEU A 350 0.95 35.76 -16.61
CA LEU A 350 1.57 36.99 -17.10
C LEU A 350 1.65 37.09 -18.64
N LYS A 351 0.54 36.76 -19.33
CA LYS A 351 0.38 37.11 -20.75
C LYS A 351 -0.97 37.74 -21.05
N GLU A 352 -1.36 38.74 -20.29
CA GLU A 352 -2.34 39.74 -20.73
C GLU A 352 -2.02 41.06 -20.04
N GLU A 353 -1.19 41.85 -20.66
CA GLU A 353 -1.18 43.33 -20.53
C GLU A 353 0.01 43.87 -21.34
N LYS A 354 -0.20 44.00 -22.67
CA LYS A 354 0.47 45.02 -23.51
C LYS A 354 -0.15 44.95 -24.88
N GLU A 355 -1.27 45.61 -25.04
CA GLU A 355 -1.71 46.35 -26.25
C GLU A 355 -2.77 47.36 -25.82
N GLU A 356 -2.32 48.56 -25.54
CA GLU A 356 -2.99 49.84 -25.78
C GLU A 356 -1.90 50.91 -25.86
#